data_f6b741bcaecaa023acbed591c77293f5
#
_entry.id   f6b741bcaecaa023acbed591c77293f5
#
_cell.length_a   1.000
_cell.length_b   1.000
_cell.length_c   1.000
_cell.angle_alpha   90.00
_cell.angle_beta   90.00
_cell.angle_gamma   90.00
#
_symmetry.space_group_name_H-M   'P 1'
#
loop_
_entity.id
_entity.type
_entity.pdbx_description
1 polymer ?
#
loop_
_entity_poly.entity_id
_entity_poly.type
_entity_poly.pdbx_seq_one_letter_code
_entity_poly.pdbx_strand_id
1 'polypeptide(L)'
;MAAGEKKRVAVITGTRAEYGLLRPVCTKLLASDELSLQLVVTGAHLSARHGNTVSEIEADGLPIAARIPILNYPSTPLGTCQTIGEAVALFAAYFSADPPDCVLVLGDRYEIFAAATAATVLRIPLAHISGGDVTLG
;
A
#
# COMPACT_ATOMS: atom_id res chain seq x y z
N MET A 1 -32.11 -6.09 5.27
CA MET A 1 -30.75 -6.11 4.70
C MET A 1 -30.09 -4.78 5.00
N ALA A 2 -29.05 -4.78 5.79
CA ALA A 2 -28.31 -3.56 6.03
C ALA A 2 -27.89 -2.98 4.68
N ALA A 3 -28.22 -1.72 4.43
CA ALA A 3 -27.69 -0.98 3.29
C ALA A 3 -26.20 -1.25 3.28
N GLY A 4 -25.72 -1.97 2.28
CA GLY A 4 -24.53 -2.77 2.31
C GLY A 4 -23.33 -2.11 2.92
N GLU A 5 -22.71 -2.81 3.83
CA GLU A 5 -21.33 -2.49 4.20
C GLU A 5 -20.53 -2.40 2.92
N LYS A 6 -19.87 -1.28 2.74
CA LYS A 6 -18.99 -1.10 1.61
C LYS A 6 -17.83 -2.09 1.68
N LYS A 7 -17.45 -2.65 0.55
CA LYS A 7 -16.26 -3.47 0.48
C LYS A 7 -15.02 -2.58 0.62
N ARG A 8 -14.09 -2.99 1.47
CA ARG A 8 -12.90 -2.22 1.80
C ARG A 8 -11.78 -2.57 0.85
N VAL A 9 -11.22 -1.57 0.20
CA VAL A 9 -10.07 -1.71 -0.69
C VAL A 9 -8.87 -1.03 -0.02
N ALA A 10 -7.89 -1.82 0.38
CA ALA A 10 -6.64 -1.31 0.92
C ALA A 10 -5.73 -0.92 -0.25
N VAL A 11 -5.47 0.36 -0.39
CA VAL A 11 -4.54 0.90 -1.39
C VAL A 11 -3.21 1.15 -0.72
N ILE A 12 -2.16 0.52 -1.23
CA ILE A 12 -0.82 0.62 -0.66
C ILE A 12 0.00 1.61 -1.47
N THR A 13 0.54 2.64 -0.82
CA THR A 13 1.42 3.61 -1.46
C THR A 13 2.71 3.77 -0.67
N GLY A 14 3.84 3.59 -1.34
CA GLY A 14 5.17 3.64 -0.74
C GLY A 14 6.03 4.80 -1.20
N THR A 15 5.69 5.42 -2.34
CA THR A 15 6.46 6.53 -2.90
C THR A 15 5.54 7.60 -3.50
N ARG A 16 6.10 8.80 -3.64
CA ARG A 16 5.40 9.90 -4.29
C ARG A 16 4.98 9.57 -5.73
N ALA A 17 5.83 8.88 -6.47
CA ALA A 17 5.54 8.50 -7.85
C ALA A 17 4.34 7.55 -7.94
N GLU A 18 4.29 6.55 -7.08
CA GLU A 18 3.14 5.64 -6.98
C GLU A 18 1.87 6.39 -6.59
N TYR A 19 1.97 7.26 -5.59
CA TYR A 19 0.84 8.04 -5.11
C TYR A 19 0.23 8.91 -6.21
N GLY A 20 1.07 9.56 -7.01
CA GLY A 20 0.59 10.37 -8.12
C GLY A 20 -0.29 9.59 -9.09
N LEU A 21 0.02 8.32 -9.33
CA LEU A 21 -0.76 7.43 -10.18
C LEU A 21 -1.98 6.84 -9.45
N LEU A 22 -1.88 6.61 -8.14
CA LEU A 22 -2.95 6.04 -7.33
C LEU A 22 -3.99 7.06 -6.87
N ARG A 23 -3.64 8.35 -6.83
CA ARG A 23 -4.51 9.42 -6.34
C ARG A 23 -5.89 9.42 -6.98
N PRO A 24 -6.04 9.32 -8.32
CA PRO A 24 -7.36 9.25 -8.94
C PRO A 24 -8.18 8.05 -8.48
N VAL A 25 -7.52 6.90 -8.28
CA VAL A 25 -8.17 5.69 -7.77
C VAL A 25 -8.67 5.91 -6.35
N CYS A 26 -7.82 6.48 -5.49
CA CYS A 26 -8.19 6.79 -4.11
C CYS A 26 -9.38 7.76 -4.04
N THR A 27 -9.38 8.79 -4.88
CA THR A 27 -10.47 9.76 -4.94
C THR A 27 -11.79 9.09 -5.35
N LYS A 28 -11.74 8.20 -6.34
CA LYS A 28 -12.92 7.46 -6.77
C LYS A 28 -13.42 6.48 -5.72
N LEU A 29 -12.53 5.80 -5.03
CA LEU A 29 -12.91 4.90 -3.94
C LEU A 29 -13.58 5.67 -2.80
N LEU A 30 -13.04 6.83 -2.45
CA LEU A 30 -13.59 7.67 -1.39
C LEU A 30 -15.00 8.15 -1.73
N ALA A 31 -15.28 8.42 -3.01
CA ALA A 31 -16.58 8.87 -3.47
C ALA A 31 -17.57 7.73 -3.79
N SER A 32 -17.14 6.48 -3.74
CA SER A 32 -17.96 5.33 -4.12
C SER A 32 -19.03 5.02 -3.08
N ASP A 33 -20.21 4.60 -3.54
CA ASP A 33 -21.28 4.11 -2.69
C ASP A 33 -21.13 2.62 -2.35
N GLU A 34 -20.33 1.89 -3.11
CA GLU A 34 -20.16 0.43 -2.96
C GLU A 34 -18.83 0.03 -2.33
N LEU A 35 -17.80 0.85 -2.53
CA LEU A 35 -16.44 0.59 -2.08
C LEU A 35 -15.99 1.65 -1.08
N SER A 36 -15.12 1.27 -0.17
CA SER A 36 -14.50 2.21 0.76
C SER A 36 -12.97 2.16 0.65
N LEU A 37 -12.35 3.31 0.82
CA LEU A 37 -10.90 3.46 0.77
C LEU A 37 -10.28 3.13 2.12
N GLN A 38 -9.30 2.23 2.11
CA GLN A 38 -8.41 1.97 3.24
C GLN A 38 -6.99 2.29 2.78
N LEU A 39 -6.60 3.55 2.90
CA LEU A 39 -5.31 4.02 2.40
C LEU A 39 -4.20 3.68 3.39
N VAL A 40 -3.22 2.91 2.93
CA VAL A 40 -2.08 2.48 3.73
C VAL A 40 -0.81 3.11 3.17
N VAL A 41 -0.17 3.92 4.00
CA VAL A 41 1.03 4.66 3.63
C VAL A 41 2.26 3.98 4.22
N THR A 42 3.28 3.81 3.42
CA THR A 42 4.50 3.11 3.82
C THR A 42 5.74 3.68 3.10
N GLY A 43 6.89 3.08 3.31
CA GLY A 43 8.11 3.35 2.56
C GLY A 43 8.59 4.79 2.63
N ALA A 44 8.95 5.32 1.48
CA ALA A 44 9.56 6.65 1.36
C ALA A 44 8.65 7.78 1.83
N HIS A 45 7.33 7.61 1.79
CA HIS A 45 6.40 8.62 2.32
C HIS A 45 6.66 8.95 3.79
N LEU A 46 7.10 7.99 4.57
CA LEU A 46 7.31 8.12 6.00
C LEU A 46 8.77 8.43 6.36
N SER A 47 9.62 8.61 5.35
CA SER A 47 11.04 8.84 5.55
C SER A 47 11.37 10.34 5.45
N ALA A 48 11.98 10.89 6.51
CA ALA A 48 12.50 12.25 6.51
C ALA A 48 13.56 12.46 5.40
N ARG A 49 14.30 11.40 5.08
CA ARG A 49 15.30 11.38 4.01
C ARG A 49 14.68 11.67 2.63
N HIS A 50 13.43 11.34 2.44
CA HIS A 50 12.70 11.54 1.19
C HIS A 50 11.67 12.68 1.29
N GLY A 51 11.80 13.53 2.30
CA GLY A 51 10.97 14.73 2.46
C GLY A 51 9.59 14.52 3.08
N ASN A 52 9.34 13.39 3.73
CA ASN A 52 8.06 13.09 4.37
C ASN A 52 6.86 13.38 3.46
N THR A 53 6.86 12.80 2.28
CA THR A 53 5.84 13.07 1.26
C THR A 53 4.41 12.67 1.68
N VAL A 54 4.25 12.04 2.84
CA VAL A 54 2.94 11.81 3.46
C VAL A 54 2.15 13.11 3.65
N SER A 55 2.85 14.25 3.83
CA SER A 55 2.18 15.55 3.93
C SER A 55 1.40 15.93 2.68
N GLU A 56 1.82 15.48 1.50
CA GLU A 56 1.07 15.71 0.26
C GLU A 56 -0.26 14.95 0.27
N ILE A 57 -0.25 13.73 0.79
CA ILE A 57 -1.46 12.91 0.92
C ILE A 57 -2.43 13.56 1.90
N GLU A 58 -1.92 14.05 3.02
CA GLU A 58 -2.71 14.77 4.01
C GLU A 58 -3.30 16.05 3.44
N ALA A 59 -2.51 16.81 2.66
CA ALA A 59 -2.96 18.05 2.03
C ALA A 59 -4.07 17.79 0.99
N ASP A 60 -4.09 16.64 0.36
CA ASP A 60 -5.14 16.24 -0.57
C ASP A 60 -6.45 15.84 0.14
N GLY A 61 -6.44 15.80 1.46
CA GLY A 61 -7.64 15.48 2.26
C GLY A 61 -8.02 14.01 2.25
N LEU A 62 -7.16 13.12 1.80
CA LEU A 62 -7.43 11.68 1.82
C LEU A 62 -7.21 11.11 3.22
N PRO A 63 -8.19 10.36 3.76
CA PRO A 63 -8.01 9.73 5.07
C PRO A 63 -6.99 8.61 5.00
N ILE A 64 -6.02 8.63 5.89
CA ILE A 64 -4.99 7.61 5.99
C ILE A 64 -5.42 6.60 7.06
N ALA A 65 -5.64 5.36 6.65
CA ALA A 65 -6.06 4.29 7.55
C ALA A 65 -4.91 3.78 8.40
N ALA A 66 -3.71 3.71 7.84
CA ALA A 66 -2.53 3.25 8.56
C ALA A 66 -1.25 3.81 7.96
N ARG A 67 -0.24 3.98 8.83
CA ARG A 67 1.13 4.29 8.46
C ARG A 67 2.01 3.14 8.92
N ILE A 68 2.66 2.47 7.96
CA ILE A 68 3.50 1.32 8.24
C ILE A 68 4.95 1.68 7.90
N PRO A 69 5.73 2.12 8.89
CA PRO A 69 7.13 2.44 8.65
C PRO A 69 7.93 1.17 8.40
N ILE A 70 8.78 1.23 7.38
CA ILE A 70 9.69 0.14 7.04
C ILE A 70 11.06 0.47 7.59
N LEU A 71 11.67 -0.47 8.30
CA LEU A 71 12.97 -0.29 8.93
C LEU A 71 14.07 -0.14 7.88
N ASN A 72 15.01 0.76 8.16
CA ASN A 72 16.12 1.04 7.27
C ASN A 72 17.28 0.08 7.54
N TYR A 73 17.38 -0.96 6.75
CA TYR A 73 18.57 -1.78 6.66
C TYR A 73 19.54 -1.20 5.63
N PRO A 74 20.83 -1.56 5.67
CA PRO A 74 21.77 -1.11 4.66
C PRO A 74 21.31 -1.41 3.24
N SER A 75 21.64 -0.54 2.29
CA SER A 75 21.30 -0.70 0.86
C SER A 75 22.19 -1.75 0.19
N THR A 76 22.10 -2.98 0.69
CA THR A 76 22.80 -4.16 0.17
C THR A 76 21.75 -5.21 -0.16
N PRO A 77 22.08 -6.24 -0.96
CA PRO A 77 21.14 -7.34 -1.20
C PRO A 77 20.63 -7.98 0.09
N LEU A 78 21.50 -8.21 1.05
CA LEU A 78 21.09 -8.74 2.35
C LEU A 78 20.18 -7.77 3.10
N GLY A 79 20.54 -6.49 3.14
CA GLY A 79 19.73 -5.45 3.78
C GLY A 79 18.34 -5.33 3.15
N THR A 80 18.25 -5.43 1.83
CA THR A 80 16.97 -5.43 1.12
C THR A 80 16.13 -6.66 1.49
N CYS A 81 16.74 -7.83 1.58
CA CYS A 81 16.02 -9.03 2.04
C CYS A 81 15.48 -8.87 3.47
N GLN A 82 16.28 -8.28 4.36
CA GLN A 82 15.86 -8.02 5.74
C GLN A 82 14.68 -7.02 5.77
N THR A 83 14.76 -5.97 4.96
CA THR A 83 13.67 -4.99 4.83
C THR A 83 12.39 -5.65 4.36
N ILE A 84 12.45 -6.46 3.31
CA ILE A 84 11.30 -7.20 2.78
C ILE A 84 10.71 -8.12 3.84
N GLY A 85 11.55 -8.89 4.54
CA GLY A 85 11.10 -9.83 5.57
C GLY A 85 10.33 -9.14 6.68
N GLU A 86 10.85 -8.04 7.20
CA GLU A 86 10.16 -7.28 8.24
C GLU A 86 8.91 -6.59 7.72
N ALA A 87 8.95 -6.06 6.52
CA ALA A 87 7.78 -5.43 5.89
C ALA A 87 6.65 -6.44 5.72
N VAL A 88 6.95 -7.67 5.28
CA VAL A 88 5.94 -8.74 5.19
C VAL A 88 5.29 -8.98 6.54
N ALA A 89 6.08 -9.07 7.61
CA ALA A 89 5.56 -9.27 8.96
C ALA A 89 4.66 -8.11 9.41
N LEU A 90 5.06 -6.88 9.13
CA LEU A 90 4.29 -5.69 9.49
C LEU A 90 2.96 -5.63 8.73
N PHE A 91 2.97 -5.85 7.42
CA PHE A 91 1.74 -5.89 6.63
C PHE A 91 0.84 -7.04 7.06
N ALA A 92 1.39 -8.21 7.34
CA ALA A 92 0.62 -9.35 7.80
C ALA A 92 -0.09 -9.05 9.12
N ALA A 93 0.59 -8.44 10.06
CA ALA A 93 0.00 -8.04 11.34
C ALA A 93 -1.12 -7.02 11.13
N TYR A 94 -0.91 -6.02 10.29
CA TYR A 94 -1.92 -5.01 10.01
C TYR A 94 -3.15 -5.61 9.32
N PHE A 95 -2.96 -6.39 8.26
CA PHE A 95 -4.08 -7.01 7.53
C PHE A 95 -4.85 -8.01 8.39
N SER A 96 -4.19 -8.65 9.34
CA SER A 96 -4.85 -9.58 10.26
C SER A 96 -5.69 -8.83 11.30
N ALA A 97 -5.24 -7.66 11.74
CA ALA A 97 -5.94 -6.86 12.74
C ALA A 97 -7.10 -6.06 12.12
N ASP A 98 -6.97 -5.63 10.89
CA ASP A 98 -7.95 -4.77 10.19
C ASP A 98 -8.07 -5.21 8.72
N PRO A 99 -8.66 -6.41 8.48
CA PRO A 99 -8.61 -7.04 7.16
C PRO A 99 -9.41 -6.28 6.11
N PRO A 100 -8.78 -5.95 4.96
CA PRO A 100 -9.50 -5.45 3.81
C PRO A 100 -10.18 -6.60 3.04
N ASP A 101 -11.12 -6.25 2.18
CA ASP A 101 -11.73 -7.21 1.25
C ASP A 101 -10.86 -7.41 0.01
N CYS A 102 -10.02 -6.43 -0.31
CA CYS A 102 -9.08 -6.47 -1.44
C CYS A 102 -7.90 -5.57 -1.13
N VAL A 103 -6.71 -5.98 -1.57
CA VAL A 103 -5.50 -5.15 -1.52
C VAL A 103 -5.17 -4.72 -2.94
N LEU A 104 -5.01 -3.42 -3.16
CA LEU A 104 -4.63 -2.84 -4.45
C LEU A 104 -3.21 -2.31 -4.37
N VAL A 105 -2.36 -2.78 -5.26
CA VAL A 105 -0.97 -2.35 -5.37
C VAL A 105 -0.64 -1.91 -6.79
N LEU A 106 0.38 -1.07 -6.92
CA LEU A 106 0.89 -0.58 -8.19
C LEU A 106 2.40 -0.76 -8.22
N GLY A 107 2.92 -1.30 -9.34
CA GLY A 107 4.35 -1.42 -9.55
C GLY A 107 4.97 -2.65 -8.90
N ASP A 108 6.28 -2.57 -8.69
CA ASP A 108 7.10 -3.72 -8.32
C ASP A 108 8.17 -3.43 -7.27
N ARG A 109 8.07 -2.30 -6.56
CA ARG A 109 9.03 -1.99 -5.51
C ARG A 109 8.94 -3.01 -4.37
N TYR A 110 10.02 -3.11 -3.58
CA TYR A 110 10.12 -4.11 -2.52
C TYR A 110 9.04 -3.97 -1.44
N GLU A 111 8.62 -2.75 -1.10
CA GLU A 111 7.52 -2.55 -0.14
C GLU A 111 6.18 -3.02 -0.72
N ILE A 112 5.99 -2.90 -2.02
CA ILE A 112 4.80 -3.40 -2.71
C ILE A 112 4.84 -4.93 -2.79
N PHE A 113 5.99 -5.50 -3.08
CA PHE A 113 6.20 -6.95 -3.05
C PHE A 113 5.88 -7.52 -1.66
N ALA A 114 6.30 -6.84 -0.61
CA ALA A 114 6.04 -7.26 0.77
C ALA A 114 4.53 -7.25 1.07
N ALA A 115 3.83 -6.17 0.73
CA ALA A 115 2.38 -6.08 0.92
C ALA A 115 1.64 -7.16 0.13
N ALA A 116 2.04 -7.37 -1.13
CA ALA A 116 1.44 -8.39 -1.98
C ALA A 116 1.67 -9.81 -1.43
N THR A 117 2.86 -10.06 -0.90
CA THR A 117 3.19 -11.35 -0.26
C THR A 117 2.30 -11.60 0.95
N ALA A 118 2.17 -10.63 1.83
CA ALA A 118 1.31 -10.74 3.01
C ALA A 118 -0.15 -10.99 2.62
N ALA A 119 -0.68 -10.22 1.67
CA ALA A 119 -2.04 -10.38 1.19
C ALA A 119 -2.27 -11.78 0.62
N THR A 120 -1.33 -12.27 -0.20
CA THR A 120 -1.42 -13.57 -0.84
C THR A 120 -1.45 -14.71 0.19
N VAL A 121 -0.53 -14.67 1.16
CA VAL A 121 -0.46 -15.71 2.20
C VAL A 121 -1.71 -15.69 3.09
N LEU A 122 -2.25 -14.51 3.37
CA LEU A 122 -3.47 -14.33 4.16
C LEU A 122 -4.75 -14.59 3.34
N ARG A 123 -4.62 -14.92 2.06
CA ARG A 123 -5.73 -15.20 1.14
C ARG A 123 -6.66 -14.00 0.97
N ILE A 124 -6.12 -12.80 1.00
CA ILE A 124 -6.84 -11.58 0.68
C ILE A 124 -6.70 -11.34 -0.83
N PRO A 125 -7.79 -11.12 -1.56
CA PRO A 125 -7.72 -10.82 -2.99
C PRO A 125 -6.78 -9.65 -3.28
N LEU A 126 -5.93 -9.81 -4.30
CA LEU A 126 -4.92 -8.83 -4.67
C LEU A 126 -5.20 -8.31 -6.07
N ALA A 127 -5.32 -7.00 -6.22
CA ALA A 127 -5.39 -6.32 -7.50
C ALA A 127 -4.05 -5.62 -7.76
N HIS A 128 -3.49 -5.81 -8.95
CA HIS A 128 -2.18 -5.27 -9.30
C HIS A 128 -2.27 -4.41 -10.56
N ILE A 129 -1.99 -3.13 -10.42
CA ILE A 129 -1.88 -2.20 -11.55
C ILE A 129 -0.46 -2.29 -12.10
N SER A 130 -0.32 -2.42 -13.41
CA SER A 130 0.94 -2.63 -14.13
C SER A 130 1.61 -3.96 -13.80
N GLY A 131 0.83 -4.94 -13.39
CA GLY A 131 1.30 -6.32 -13.23
C GLY A 131 1.35 -7.03 -14.58
N GLY A 132 2.45 -7.73 -14.84
CA GLY A 132 2.61 -8.47 -16.08
C GLY A 132 3.08 -7.66 -17.27
N ASP A 133 3.40 -6.39 -17.08
CA ASP A 133 3.97 -5.55 -18.14
C ASP A 133 5.37 -6.05 -18.53
N VAL A 134 5.62 -6.08 -19.83
CA VAL A 134 6.95 -6.42 -20.36
C VAL A 134 7.77 -5.15 -20.52
N THR A 135 8.88 -5.09 -19.83
CA THR A 135 9.81 -3.95 -19.90
C THR A 135 10.98 -4.31 -20.81
N LEU A 136 11.19 -3.48 -21.83
CA LEU A 136 12.34 -3.61 -22.72
C LEU A 136 13.46 -2.67 -22.23
N GLY A 137 14.57 -3.24 -21.79
CA GLY A 137 15.69 -2.41 -21.38
C GLY A 137 16.68 -3.06 -20.49
#